data_51139ab3049399e157e0f403f25c930a
#
_entry.id   51139ab3049399e157e0f403f25c930a
#
_cell.length_a   1.000
_cell.length_b   1.000
_cell.length_c   1.000
_cell.angle_alpha   90.00
_cell.angle_beta   90.00
_cell.angle_gamma   90.00
#
_symmetry.space_group_name_H-M   'P 1'
#
loop_
_entity.id
_entity.type
_entity.pdbx_description
1 polymer ?
#
loop_
_entity_poly.entity_id
_entity_poly.type
_entity_poly.pdbx_seq_one_letter_code
_entity_poly.pdbx_strand_id
1 'polypeptide(L)'
;VQRGLGDVFIAWENEAYLSVEQLGKGEFEIVVPSVSILAEPPVTVVDKNVDRKGTREVAEAYLQYLYSEEAQRIAARNYYRPSNPEIAREFADKFVDVELFRIDDVFGGWEKAQNDHFNDGGKFDSILESLTKR
;
A
#
# COMPACT_ATOMS: atom_id res chain seq x y z
N VAL A 1 3.86 16.56 -6.87
CA VAL A 1 5.27 16.43 -7.28
C VAL A 1 5.54 17.24 -8.55
N GLN A 2 4.93 16.91 -9.71
CA GLN A 2 5.18 17.60 -11.00
C GLN A 2 5.00 19.12 -10.98
N ARG A 3 4.15 19.65 -10.11
CA ARG A 3 3.88 21.09 -9.99
C ARG A 3 4.81 21.82 -9.02
N GLY A 4 5.74 21.11 -8.36
CA GLY A 4 6.62 21.69 -7.34
C GLY A 4 5.88 22.29 -6.14
N LEU A 5 4.73 21.74 -5.78
CA LEU A 5 3.95 22.18 -4.63
C LEU A 5 4.28 21.32 -3.41
N GLY A 6 4.67 21.98 -2.33
CA GLY A 6 5.08 21.32 -1.08
C GLY A 6 6.49 20.75 -1.13
N ASP A 7 7.04 20.49 0.04
CA ASP A 7 8.42 20.01 0.23
C ASP A 7 8.48 18.52 0.56
N VAL A 8 7.35 17.93 1.00
CA VAL A 8 7.24 16.52 1.38
C VAL A 8 6.03 15.91 0.70
N PHE A 9 6.23 14.71 0.13
CA PHE A 9 5.19 13.89 -0.46
C PHE A 9 5.03 12.60 0.34
N ILE A 10 3.86 12.44 0.97
CA ILE A 10 3.51 11.18 1.66
C ILE A 10 2.83 10.28 0.63
N ALA A 11 3.43 9.13 0.36
CA ALA A 11 3.00 8.22 -0.69
C ALA A 11 3.13 6.75 -0.26
N TRP A 12 2.50 5.88 -1.02
CA TRP A 12 2.81 4.46 -0.99
C TRP A 12 4.25 4.22 -1.47
N GLU A 13 4.91 3.20 -0.94
CA GLU A 13 6.30 2.89 -1.25
C GLU A 13 6.54 2.75 -2.76
N ASN A 14 5.69 2.02 -3.46
CA ASN A 14 5.79 1.85 -4.90
C ASN A 14 5.68 3.17 -5.67
N GLU A 15 4.83 4.09 -5.22
CA GLU A 15 4.67 5.41 -5.85
C GLU A 15 5.88 6.32 -5.59
N ALA A 16 6.49 6.21 -4.41
CA ALA A 16 7.71 6.91 -4.10
C ALA A 16 8.86 6.49 -5.04
N TYR A 17 9.05 5.18 -5.24
CA TYR A 17 10.05 4.68 -6.19
C TYR A 17 9.76 5.11 -7.64
N LEU A 18 8.50 5.01 -8.09
CA LEU A 18 8.10 5.45 -9.42
C LEU A 18 8.32 6.95 -9.61
N SER A 19 8.08 7.76 -8.58
CA SER A 19 8.32 9.20 -8.63
C SER A 19 9.80 9.52 -8.87
N VAL A 20 10.69 8.84 -8.18
CA VAL A 20 12.15 9.00 -8.37
C VAL A 20 12.57 8.58 -9.78
N GLU A 21 12.03 7.47 -10.30
CA GLU A 21 12.41 7.01 -11.65
C GLU A 21 11.89 7.90 -12.77
N GLN A 22 10.64 8.38 -12.64
CA GLN A 22 9.97 9.10 -13.73
C GLN A 22 10.20 10.60 -13.70
N LEU A 23 10.42 11.20 -12.53
CA LEU A 23 10.47 12.65 -12.34
C LEU A 23 11.89 13.19 -12.19
N GLY A 24 12.89 12.33 -11.99
CA GLY A 24 14.29 12.71 -11.95
C GLY A 24 15.07 12.06 -10.82
N LYS A 25 16.08 11.30 -11.19
CA LYS A 25 17.04 10.74 -10.22
C LYS A 25 17.86 11.89 -9.62
N GLY A 26 17.82 12.01 -8.28
CA GLY A 26 18.54 13.04 -7.53
C GLY A 26 17.72 14.28 -7.19
N GLU A 27 16.49 14.42 -7.71
CA GLU A 27 15.56 15.48 -7.33
C GLU A 27 14.79 15.16 -6.05
N PHE A 28 14.69 13.88 -5.69
CA PHE A 28 13.91 13.40 -4.57
C PHE A 28 14.70 12.41 -3.73
N GLU A 29 14.53 12.50 -2.42
CA GLU A 29 15.00 11.52 -1.46
C GLU A 29 13.82 10.72 -0.92
N ILE A 30 13.95 9.39 -0.88
CA ILE A 30 12.95 8.53 -0.24
C ILE A 30 13.35 8.34 1.23
N VAL A 31 12.54 8.88 2.12
CA VAL A 31 12.68 8.68 3.57
C VAL A 31 11.76 7.56 4.01
N VAL A 32 12.34 6.41 4.33
CA VAL A 32 11.59 5.25 4.82
C VAL A 32 11.43 5.38 6.34
N PRO A 33 10.19 5.31 6.88
CA PRO A 33 9.97 5.39 8.31
C PRO A 33 10.54 4.15 9.04
N SER A 34 10.86 4.30 10.31
CA SER A 34 11.37 3.18 11.14
C SER A 34 10.33 2.08 11.36
N VAL A 35 9.04 2.43 11.30
CA VAL A 35 7.91 1.51 11.44
C VAL A 35 6.80 1.92 10.48
N SER A 36 6.12 0.96 9.90
CA SER A 36 4.98 1.21 8.99
C SER A 36 3.91 0.15 9.13
N ILE A 37 2.73 0.45 8.57
CA ILE A 37 1.63 -0.50 8.52
C ILE A 37 1.84 -1.50 7.39
N LEU A 38 1.61 -2.79 7.67
CA LEU A 38 1.51 -3.80 6.63
C LEU A 38 0.19 -3.62 5.87
N ALA A 39 0.29 -3.17 4.64
CA ALA A 39 -0.88 -3.05 3.77
C ALA A 39 -1.25 -4.42 3.22
N GLU A 40 -2.42 -4.92 3.59
CA GLU A 40 -2.96 -6.21 3.17
C GLU A 40 -4.28 -6.00 2.41
N PRO A 41 -4.28 -5.40 1.20
CA PRO A 41 -5.50 -5.14 0.46
C PRO A 41 -6.12 -6.47 0.00
N PRO A 42 -7.34 -6.81 0.45
CA PRO A 42 -8.00 -8.04 0.03
C PRO A 42 -8.44 -7.94 -1.43
N VAL A 43 -8.33 -9.05 -2.16
CA VAL A 43 -8.85 -9.17 -3.50
C VAL A 43 -9.87 -10.31 -3.56
N THR A 44 -11.00 -10.08 -4.24
CA THR A 44 -12.05 -11.09 -4.38
C THR A 44 -12.79 -10.94 -5.70
N VAL A 45 -13.48 -12.00 -6.13
CA VAL A 45 -14.44 -11.92 -7.22
C VAL A 45 -15.72 -11.26 -6.75
N VAL A 46 -16.39 -10.55 -7.64
CA VAL A 46 -17.75 -10.03 -7.41
C VAL A 46 -18.74 -11.05 -7.96
N ASP A 47 -19.29 -11.91 -7.10
CA ASP A 47 -20.10 -13.07 -7.46
C ASP A 47 -21.17 -12.75 -8.49
N LYS A 48 -22.02 -11.77 -8.22
CA LYS A 48 -23.08 -11.34 -9.14
C LYS A 48 -22.57 -11.01 -10.54
N ASN A 49 -21.36 -10.50 -10.67
CA ASN A 49 -20.80 -10.11 -11.96
C ASN A 49 -20.21 -11.31 -12.69
N VAL A 50 -19.42 -12.13 -12.02
CA VAL A 50 -18.77 -13.30 -12.64
C VAL A 50 -19.80 -14.34 -13.06
N ASP A 51 -20.85 -14.56 -12.26
CA ASP A 51 -21.91 -15.51 -12.57
C ASP A 51 -22.75 -15.04 -13.76
N ARG A 52 -23.16 -13.76 -13.77
CA ARG A 52 -23.90 -13.19 -14.89
C ARG A 52 -23.13 -13.24 -16.21
N LYS A 53 -21.80 -13.09 -16.14
CA LYS A 53 -20.92 -13.07 -17.33
C LYS A 53 -20.37 -14.46 -17.69
N GLY A 54 -20.54 -15.46 -16.84
CA GLY A 54 -19.95 -16.79 -17.03
C GLY A 54 -18.41 -16.77 -16.98
N THR A 55 -17.82 -15.86 -16.18
CA THR A 55 -16.35 -15.65 -16.12
C THR A 55 -15.74 -16.05 -14.78
N ARG A 56 -16.46 -16.78 -13.94
CA ARG A 56 -15.98 -17.16 -12.58
C ARG A 56 -14.65 -17.88 -12.63
N GLU A 57 -14.55 -18.94 -13.42
CA GLU A 57 -13.33 -19.75 -13.49
C GLU A 57 -12.10 -18.92 -13.88
N VAL A 58 -12.25 -18.06 -14.89
CA VAL A 58 -11.15 -17.18 -15.35
C VAL A 58 -10.79 -16.15 -14.28
N ALA A 59 -11.79 -15.57 -13.60
CA ALA A 59 -11.56 -14.57 -12.56
C ALA A 59 -10.84 -15.17 -11.33
N GLU A 60 -11.26 -16.35 -10.91
CA GLU A 60 -10.63 -17.06 -9.79
C GLU A 60 -9.20 -17.50 -10.16
N ALA A 61 -8.99 -18.03 -11.37
CA ALA A 61 -7.66 -18.38 -11.86
C ALA A 61 -6.72 -17.18 -11.91
N TYR A 62 -7.22 -16.01 -12.32
CA TYR A 62 -6.44 -14.77 -12.30
C TYR A 62 -6.05 -14.36 -10.86
N LEU A 63 -6.98 -14.40 -9.91
CA LEU A 63 -6.67 -14.06 -8.52
C LEU A 63 -5.66 -15.04 -7.90
N GLN A 64 -5.78 -16.33 -8.21
CA GLN A 64 -4.81 -17.33 -7.76
C GLN A 64 -3.43 -17.12 -8.39
N TYR A 65 -3.38 -16.73 -9.65
CA TYR A 65 -2.12 -16.42 -10.33
C TYR A 65 -1.33 -15.30 -9.63
N LEU A 66 -2.00 -14.32 -9.02
CA LEU A 66 -1.32 -13.24 -8.28
C LEU A 66 -0.41 -13.75 -7.14
N TYR A 67 -0.66 -14.96 -6.65
CA TYR A 67 0.16 -15.61 -5.60
C TYR A 67 1.22 -16.57 -6.18
N SER A 68 1.29 -16.73 -7.49
CA SER A 68 2.35 -17.51 -8.13
C SER A 68 3.70 -16.81 -8.00
N GLU A 69 4.79 -17.58 -8.03
CA GLU A 69 6.15 -17.00 -7.99
C GLU A 69 6.39 -16.01 -9.13
N GLU A 70 5.87 -16.30 -10.33
CA GLU A 70 6.00 -15.43 -11.48
C GLU A 70 5.33 -14.09 -11.24
N ALA A 71 4.07 -14.08 -10.78
CA ALA A 71 3.34 -12.85 -10.49
C ALA A 71 3.99 -12.07 -9.33
N GLN A 72 4.49 -12.76 -8.31
CA GLN A 72 5.21 -12.13 -7.21
C GLN A 72 6.53 -11.48 -7.66
N ARG A 73 7.27 -12.09 -8.61
CA ARG A 73 8.43 -11.44 -9.22
C ARG A 73 8.04 -10.23 -10.08
N ILE A 74 6.92 -10.30 -10.79
CA ILE A 74 6.38 -9.15 -11.54
C ILE A 74 6.02 -8.02 -10.57
N ALA A 75 5.33 -8.31 -9.47
CA ALA A 75 5.00 -7.35 -8.43
C ALA A 75 6.26 -6.67 -7.88
N ALA A 76 7.29 -7.45 -7.50
CA ALA A 76 8.55 -6.93 -6.97
C ALA A 76 9.31 -6.04 -7.96
N ARG A 77 9.28 -6.36 -9.26
CA ARG A 77 9.88 -5.50 -10.31
C ARG A 77 9.17 -4.16 -10.42
N ASN A 78 7.88 -4.12 -10.10
CA ASN A 78 7.05 -2.91 -10.11
C ASN A 78 6.92 -2.26 -8.72
N TYR A 79 7.88 -2.50 -7.83
CA TYR A 79 7.98 -1.90 -6.50
C TYR A 79 6.89 -2.29 -5.51
N TYR A 80 6.20 -3.41 -5.73
CA TYR A 80 5.32 -4.00 -4.72
C TYR A 80 6.07 -5.09 -3.95
N ARG A 81 6.05 -5.01 -2.62
CA ARG A 81 6.70 -6.02 -1.77
C ARG A 81 6.02 -7.37 -1.97
N PRO A 82 6.75 -8.40 -2.38
CA PRO A 82 6.17 -9.73 -2.55
C PRO A 82 5.83 -10.34 -1.20
N SER A 83 4.71 -11.06 -1.14
CA SER A 83 4.29 -11.79 0.06
C SER A 83 4.99 -13.15 0.20
N ASN A 84 5.54 -13.69 -0.88
CA ASN A 84 6.33 -14.92 -0.86
C ASN A 84 7.72 -14.65 -0.29
N PRO A 85 8.13 -15.31 0.84
CA PRO A 85 9.41 -15.04 1.49
C PRO A 85 10.64 -15.38 0.66
N GLU A 86 10.53 -16.34 -0.27
CA GLU A 86 11.65 -16.68 -1.17
C GLU A 86 11.85 -15.60 -2.21
N ILE A 87 10.76 -15.13 -2.82
CA ILE A 87 10.79 -14.03 -3.76
C ILE A 87 11.22 -12.73 -3.07
N ALA A 88 10.76 -12.48 -1.82
CA ALA A 88 11.20 -11.33 -1.04
C ALA A 88 12.74 -11.31 -0.86
N ARG A 89 13.36 -12.46 -0.63
CA ARG A 89 14.82 -12.58 -0.54
C ARG A 89 15.53 -12.29 -1.87
N GLU A 90 14.94 -12.65 -3.01
CA GLU A 90 15.49 -12.34 -4.34
C GLU A 90 15.58 -10.83 -4.60
N PHE A 91 14.74 -10.03 -3.93
CA PHE A 91 14.65 -8.57 -4.09
C PHE A 91 15.02 -7.80 -2.81
N ALA A 92 15.76 -8.41 -1.89
CA ALA A 92 16.13 -7.79 -0.61
C ALA A 92 16.98 -6.52 -0.75
N ASP A 93 17.72 -6.40 -1.84
CA ASP A 93 18.51 -5.21 -2.18
C ASP A 93 17.65 -4.02 -2.65
N LYS A 94 16.43 -4.30 -3.08
CA LYS A 94 15.50 -3.29 -3.61
C LYS A 94 14.63 -2.65 -2.52
N PHE A 95 14.31 -3.38 -1.47
CA PHE A 95 13.42 -2.93 -0.42
C PHE A 95 14.16 -2.79 0.91
N VAL A 96 14.12 -1.60 1.49
CA VAL A 96 14.64 -1.37 2.83
C VAL A 96 13.87 -2.22 3.84
N ASP A 97 14.57 -2.80 4.80
CA ASP A 97 13.92 -3.51 5.90
C ASP A 97 13.19 -2.51 6.81
N VAL A 98 11.91 -2.77 7.07
CA VAL A 98 11.03 -1.91 7.85
C VAL A 98 10.23 -2.76 8.82
N GLU A 99 10.19 -2.36 10.07
CA GLU A 99 9.30 -2.98 11.04
C GLU A 99 7.84 -2.72 10.65
N LEU A 100 7.09 -3.80 10.41
CA LEU A 100 5.70 -3.73 9.97
C LEU A 100 4.77 -4.21 11.07
N PHE A 101 3.67 -3.48 11.30
CA PHE A 101 2.59 -3.88 12.18
C PHE A 101 1.28 -4.06 11.40
N ARG A 102 0.41 -4.89 11.92
CA ARG A 102 -0.94 -5.10 11.36
C ARG A 102 -1.93 -4.15 12.02
N ILE A 103 -2.96 -3.76 11.27
CA ILE A 103 -4.03 -2.89 11.78
C ILE A 103 -4.73 -3.48 13.00
N ASP A 104 -4.88 -4.82 13.03
CA ASP A 104 -5.52 -5.51 14.15
C ASP A 104 -4.71 -5.44 15.44
N ASP A 105 -3.39 -5.53 15.34
CA ASP A 105 -2.49 -5.58 16.49
C ASP A 105 -2.39 -4.24 17.22
N VAL A 106 -2.39 -3.14 16.48
CA VAL A 106 -2.17 -1.79 17.04
C VAL A 106 -3.47 -1.01 17.21
N PHE A 107 -4.41 -1.13 16.27
CA PHE A 107 -5.62 -0.32 16.24
C PHE A 107 -6.90 -1.10 16.54
N GLY A 108 -6.81 -2.42 16.70
CA GLY A 108 -7.96 -3.28 16.98
C GLY A 108 -8.89 -3.49 15.78
N GLY A 109 -8.32 -3.43 14.58
CA GLY A 109 -9.01 -3.66 13.32
C GLY A 109 -9.52 -2.39 12.64
N TRP A 110 -9.93 -2.54 11.38
CA TRP A 110 -10.36 -1.43 10.52
C TRP A 110 -11.61 -0.71 11.04
N GLU A 111 -12.59 -1.43 11.57
CA GLU A 111 -13.81 -0.82 12.10
C GLU A 111 -13.50 0.13 13.25
N LYS A 112 -12.69 -0.33 14.21
CA LYS A 112 -12.28 0.49 15.34
C LYS A 112 -11.41 1.66 14.89
N ALA A 113 -10.45 1.43 14.02
CA ALA A 113 -9.60 2.48 13.47
C ALA A 113 -10.41 3.57 12.74
N GLN A 114 -11.42 3.18 11.94
CA GLN A 114 -12.31 4.11 11.27
C GLN A 114 -13.09 4.96 12.27
N ASN A 115 -13.68 4.33 13.28
CA ASN A 115 -14.48 5.03 14.29
C ASN A 115 -13.65 6.01 15.12
N ASP A 116 -12.46 5.58 15.57
CA ASP A 116 -11.64 6.37 16.48
C ASP A 116 -10.90 7.51 15.76
N HIS A 117 -10.55 7.34 14.50
CA HIS A 117 -9.63 8.25 13.80
C HIS A 117 -10.27 9.05 12.68
N PHE A 118 -11.21 8.48 11.92
CA PHE A 118 -11.64 9.03 10.64
C PHE A 118 -13.13 9.38 10.54
N ASN A 119 -13.97 8.90 11.45
CA ASN A 119 -15.37 9.33 11.51
C ASN A 119 -15.47 10.78 11.99
N ASP A 120 -16.63 11.41 11.75
CA ASP A 120 -16.93 12.79 12.15
C ASP A 120 -16.61 13.01 13.64
N GLY A 121 -15.78 13.99 13.92
CA GLY A 121 -15.27 14.27 15.27
C GLY A 121 -14.17 13.33 15.77
N GLY A 122 -13.64 12.49 14.92
CA GLY A 122 -12.51 11.61 15.22
C GLY A 122 -11.20 12.35 15.44
N LYS A 123 -10.14 11.59 15.71
CA LYS A 123 -8.82 12.17 15.98
C LYS A 123 -8.28 13.01 14.83
N PHE A 124 -8.57 12.63 13.58
CA PHE A 124 -8.14 13.38 12.40
C PHE A 124 -8.75 14.77 12.37
N ASP A 125 -10.06 14.88 12.58
CA ASP A 125 -10.76 16.16 12.65
C ASP A 125 -10.24 17.04 13.78
N SER A 126 -10.02 16.47 14.95
CA SER A 126 -9.45 17.17 16.09
C SER A 126 -8.07 17.78 15.81
N ILE A 127 -7.22 17.07 15.05
CA ILE A 127 -5.91 17.57 14.61
C ILE A 127 -6.10 18.74 13.63
N LEU A 128 -6.95 18.58 12.61
CA LEU A 128 -7.21 19.64 11.63
C LEU A 128 -7.73 20.90 12.28
N GLU A 129 -8.70 20.79 13.22
CA GLU A 129 -9.22 21.93 13.95
C GLU A 129 -8.14 22.66 14.77
N SER A 130 -7.21 21.90 15.35
CA SER A 130 -6.11 22.49 16.12
C SER A 130 -5.15 23.32 15.27
N LEU A 131 -5.00 22.98 13.98
CA LEU A 131 -4.16 23.70 13.02
C LEU A 131 -4.83 24.96 12.48
N THR A 132 -6.15 24.95 12.36
CA THR A 132 -6.92 26.10 11.82
C THR A 132 -7.19 27.19 12.86
N LYS A 133 -7.04 26.89 14.15
CA LYS A 133 -7.23 27.87 15.26
C LYS A 133 -5.96 28.68 15.60
N ARG A 134 -4.89 28.53 14.81
CA ARG A 134 -3.67 29.33 14.88
C ARG A 134 -3.67 30.40 13.80
#